data_019069e5642ab4fb4a42b3447471bf03
#
_entry.id   019069e5642ab4fb4a42b3447471bf03
#
_cell.length_a   1.000
_cell.length_b   1.000
_cell.length_c   1.000
_cell.angle_alpha   90.00
_cell.angle_beta   90.00
_cell.angle_gamma   90.00
#
_symmetry.space_group_name_H-M   'P 1'
#
loop_
_entity.id
_entity.type
_entity.pdbx_description
1 polymer ?
#
loop_
_entity_poly.entity_id
_entity_poly.type
_entity_poly.pdbx_seq_one_letter_code
_entity_poly.pdbx_strand_id
1 'polypeptide(L)'
;MITDIRETHFPETYARFADLLQSKPWLKATEKHKLQIKANPFSRSQIYRENRVAYGLSLFEQKGMALAGSEAWPTVQHALSFAAQVCELVDQAQNDAGRQAYLGRIRGAFTNPNEMRAIRFEHLTAMNLFRQGAHIEWPETKKAPTDSTFWR
;
A
#
# COMPACT_ATOMS: atom_id res chain seq x y z
N MET A 1 -18.42 -0.65 2.11
CA MET A 1 -16.99 -0.40 1.86
C MET A 1 -16.77 1.07 1.55
N ILE A 2 -15.86 1.69 2.25
CA ILE A 2 -15.51 3.10 2.03
C ILE A 2 -14.53 3.13 0.84
N THR A 3 -15.00 3.58 -0.31
CA THR A 3 -14.15 3.72 -1.51
C THR A 3 -13.47 5.07 -1.58
N ASP A 4 -13.98 6.06 -0.84
CA ASP A 4 -13.45 7.40 -0.78
C ASP A 4 -13.10 7.74 0.68
N ILE A 5 -11.82 7.92 0.92
CA ILE A 5 -11.31 8.37 2.21
C ILE A 5 -11.46 9.89 2.32
N ARG A 6 -12.04 10.35 3.43
CA ARG A 6 -12.07 11.77 3.76
C ARG A 6 -10.74 12.20 4.38
N GLU A 7 -10.28 13.37 4.05
CA GLU A 7 -9.01 13.92 4.58
C GLU A 7 -8.99 13.99 6.11
N THR A 8 -10.13 14.19 6.75
CA THR A 8 -10.27 14.14 8.21
C THR A 8 -9.89 12.79 8.82
N HIS A 9 -9.91 11.72 8.06
CA HIS A 9 -9.54 10.37 8.50
C HIS A 9 -8.08 10.00 8.20
N PHE A 10 -7.32 10.88 7.57
CA PHE A 10 -5.92 10.59 7.21
C PHE A 10 -5.03 10.23 8.39
N PRO A 11 -5.06 10.96 9.52
CA PRO A 11 -4.23 10.59 10.68
C PRO A 11 -4.54 9.20 11.21
N GLU A 12 -5.82 8.86 11.34
CA GLU A 12 -6.28 7.55 11.79
C GLU A 12 -5.88 6.43 10.81
N THR A 13 -6.09 6.66 9.52
CA THR A 13 -5.71 5.72 8.46
C THR A 13 -4.21 5.46 8.45
N TYR A 14 -3.41 6.50 8.57
CA TYR A 14 -1.96 6.38 8.64
C TYR A 14 -1.51 5.55 9.84
N ALA A 15 -2.03 5.86 11.03
CA ALA A 15 -1.70 5.14 12.26
C ALA A 15 -2.07 3.65 12.15
N ARG A 16 -3.26 3.36 11.65
CA ARG A 16 -3.74 2.00 11.46
C ARG A 16 -2.88 1.22 10.45
N PHE A 17 -2.54 1.83 9.34
CA PHE A 17 -1.68 1.21 8.33
C PHE A 17 -0.30 0.88 8.90
N ALA A 18 0.32 1.80 9.64
CA ALA A 18 1.59 1.57 10.31
C ALA A 18 1.51 0.42 11.33
N ASP A 19 0.44 0.36 12.12
CA ASP A 19 0.21 -0.72 13.09
C ASP A 19 0.05 -2.08 12.41
N LEU A 20 -0.71 -2.15 11.32
CA LEU A 20 -0.90 -3.39 10.55
C LEU A 20 0.41 -3.93 10.00
N LEU A 21 1.29 -3.07 9.50
CA LEU A 21 2.60 -3.49 9.02
C LEU A 21 3.61 -3.75 10.14
N GLN A 22 3.34 -3.32 11.36
CA GLN A 22 4.26 -3.37 12.50
C GLN A 22 5.62 -2.72 12.22
N SER A 23 5.68 -1.86 11.22
CA SER A 23 6.87 -1.17 10.75
C SER A 23 6.46 -0.03 9.83
N LYS A 24 7.44 0.81 9.48
CA LYS A 24 7.27 1.91 8.52
C LYS A 24 8.29 1.77 7.39
N PRO A 25 8.14 0.75 6.51
CA PRO A 25 9.13 0.44 5.47
C PRO A 25 9.35 1.58 4.47
N TRP A 26 8.37 2.47 4.30
CA TRP A 26 8.49 3.66 3.45
C TRP A 26 9.57 4.63 3.91
N LEU A 27 9.84 4.73 5.21
CA LEU A 27 10.89 5.62 5.71
C LEU A 27 12.27 5.18 5.25
N LYS A 28 12.57 3.90 5.37
CA LYS A 28 13.83 3.31 4.88
C LYS A 28 13.94 3.37 3.35
N ALA A 29 12.83 3.12 2.66
CA ALA A 29 12.78 3.19 1.20
C ALA A 29 13.12 4.60 0.70
N THR A 30 12.50 5.64 1.28
CA THR A 30 12.75 7.03 0.88
C THR A 30 14.17 7.49 1.20
N GLU A 31 14.76 7.05 2.29
CA GLU A 31 16.19 7.33 2.57
C GLU A 31 17.10 6.71 1.51
N LYS A 32 16.85 5.48 1.11
CA LYS A 32 17.58 4.81 0.02
C LYS A 32 17.42 5.58 -1.30
N HIS A 33 16.22 6.04 -1.62
CA HIS A 33 15.95 6.82 -2.84
C HIS A 33 16.67 8.16 -2.83
N LYS A 34 16.77 8.84 -1.69
CA LYS A 34 17.55 10.08 -1.55
C LYS A 34 19.02 9.86 -1.92
N LEU A 35 19.61 8.75 -1.47
CA LEU A 35 20.97 8.39 -1.83
C LEU A 35 21.12 8.10 -3.32
N GLN A 36 20.17 7.42 -3.93
CA GLN A 36 20.18 7.15 -5.37
C GLN A 36 20.07 8.44 -6.19
N ILE A 37 19.22 9.37 -5.79
CA ILE A 37 19.07 10.67 -6.44
C ILE A 37 20.34 11.51 -6.29
N LYS A 38 20.99 11.46 -5.14
CA LYS A 38 22.27 12.14 -4.90
C LYS A 38 23.36 11.61 -5.82
N ALA A 39 23.41 10.29 -6.05
CA ALA A 39 24.37 9.65 -6.94
C ALA A 39 24.07 9.93 -8.43
N ASN A 40 22.80 10.02 -8.81
CA ASN A 40 22.34 10.30 -10.16
C ASN A 40 21.13 11.24 -10.15
N PRO A 41 21.31 12.57 -10.17
CA PRO A 41 20.23 13.55 -10.12
C PRO A 41 19.21 13.44 -11.28
N PHE A 42 19.63 12.91 -12.43
CA PHE A 42 18.74 12.71 -13.58
C PHE A 42 17.65 11.64 -13.34
N SER A 43 17.85 10.73 -12.40
CA SER A 43 16.90 9.70 -12.03
C SER A 43 15.76 10.20 -11.11
N ARG A 44 15.84 11.43 -10.60
CA ARG A 44 14.93 11.99 -9.59
C ARG A 44 13.46 11.86 -9.98
N SER A 45 13.11 12.31 -11.17
CA SER A 45 11.72 12.33 -11.65
C SER A 45 11.14 10.93 -11.75
N GLN A 46 11.92 9.97 -12.24
CA GLN A 46 11.54 8.58 -12.35
C GLN A 46 11.36 7.93 -10.98
N ILE A 47 12.31 8.13 -10.08
CA ILE A 47 12.27 7.57 -8.71
C ILE A 47 11.04 8.07 -7.96
N TYR A 48 10.73 9.36 -8.00
CA TYR A 48 9.53 9.90 -7.36
C TYR A 48 8.25 9.33 -7.94
N ARG A 49 8.16 9.20 -9.26
CA ARG A 49 6.98 8.65 -9.92
C ARG A 49 6.74 7.18 -9.57
N GLU A 50 7.80 6.37 -9.56
CA GLU A 50 7.72 4.94 -9.26
C GLU A 50 7.45 4.64 -7.78
N ASN A 51 7.83 5.55 -6.89
CA ASN A 51 7.74 5.35 -5.43
C ASN A 51 6.82 6.36 -4.75
N ARG A 52 5.80 6.79 -5.45
CA ARG A 52 4.87 7.84 -4.98
C ARG A 52 4.20 7.51 -3.66
N VAL A 53 3.83 6.26 -3.43
CA VAL A 53 3.23 5.82 -2.17
C VAL A 53 4.22 6.01 -1.00
N ALA A 54 5.45 5.56 -1.15
CA ALA A 54 6.47 5.70 -0.12
C ALA A 54 6.74 7.17 0.23
N TYR A 55 6.83 8.04 -0.78
CA TYR A 55 7.04 9.47 -0.56
C TYR A 55 5.86 10.14 0.11
N GLY A 56 4.65 9.84 -0.29
CA GLY A 56 3.45 10.39 0.34
C GLY A 56 3.33 10.01 1.81
N LEU A 57 3.58 8.75 2.15
CA LEU A 57 3.57 8.28 3.53
C LEU A 57 4.70 8.91 4.36
N SER A 58 5.90 9.03 3.80
CA SER A 58 7.03 9.67 4.49
C SER A 58 6.80 11.16 4.75
N LEU A 59 6.23 11.88 3.79
CA LEU A 59 5.84 13.28 3.97
C LEU A 59 4.78 13.44 5.05
N PHE A 60 3.79 12.55 5.09
CA PHE A 60 2.76 12.58 6.11
C PHE A 60 3.31 12.26 7.50
N GLU A 61 4.26 11.31 7.61
CA GLU A 61 4.98 11.05 8.87
C GLU A 61 5.65 12.31 9.42
N GLN A 62 6.28 13.09 8.55
CA GLN A 62 7.07 14.26 8.95
C GLN A 62 6.21 15.48 9.28
N LYS A 63 5.16 15.73 8.52
CA LYS A 63 4.41 16.99 8.54
C LYS A 63 2.91 16.84 8.78
N GLY A 64 2.37 15.63 8.63
CA GLY A 64 0.95 15.35 8.84
C GLY A 64 0.03 16.26 8.04
N MET A 65 -1.05 16.69 8.64
CA MET A 65 -2.07 17.53 8.02
C MET A 65 -1.59 18.95 7.69
N ALA A 66 -0.43 19.39 8.18
CA ALA A 66 0.15 20.67 7.80
C ALA A 66 0.48 20.79 6.31
N LEU A 67 0.57 19.65 5.60
CA LEU A 67 0.76 19.61 4.14
C LEU A 67 -0.53 19.89 3.34
N ALA A 68 -1.69 19.93 3.98
CA ALA A 68 -2.96 20.17 3.29
C ALA A 68 -2.89 21.49 2.49
N GLY A 69 -3.28 21.43 1.21
CA GLY A 69 -3.22 22.58 0.31
C GLY A 69 -1.85 22.89 -0.28
N SER A 70 -0.78 22.16 0.07
CA SER A 70 0.55 22.29 -0.54
C SER A 70 0.65 21.56 -1.87
N GLU A 71 1.72 21.81 -2.62
CA GLU A 71 2.02 21.08 -3.87
C GLU A 71 2.23 19.58 -3.64
N ALA A 72 2.67 19.16 -2.46
CA ALA A 72 2.88 17.77 -2.08
C ALA A 72 1.58 17.04 -1.72
N TRP A 73 0.48 17.76 -1.49
CA TRP A 73 -0.77 17.19 -1.02
C TRP A 73 -1.35 16.08 -1.92
N PRO A 74 -1.38 16.22 -3.25
CA PRO A 74 -1.84 15.13 -4.12
C PRO A 74 -1.04 13.83 -3.96
N THR A 75 0.25 13.91 -3.67
CA THR A 75 1.09 12.73 -3.38
C THR A 75 0.69 12.09 -2.05
N VAL A 76 0.42 12.90 -1.03
CA VAL A 76 -0.08 12.42 0.27
C VAL A 76 -1.45 11.77 0.11
N GLN A 77 -2.39 12.42 -0.57
CA GLN A 77 -3.73 11.86 -0.84
C GLN A 77 -3.65 10.50 -1.55
N HIS A 78 -2.79 10.39 -2.55
CA HIS A 78 -2.56 9.12 -3.26
C HIS A 78 -2.06 8.02 -2.32
N ALA A 79 -1.08 8.34 -1.48
CA ALA A 79 -0.50 7.39 -0.54
C ALA A 79 -1.49 6.97 0.55
N LEU A 80 -2.26 7.90 1.10
CA LEU A 80 -3.27 7.59 2.12
C LEU A 80 -4.47 6.82 1.55
N SER A 81 -4.83 7.06 0.29
CA SER A 81 -5.83 6.24 -0.41
C SER A 81 -5.37 4.80 -0.56
N PHE A 82 -4.10 4.59 -0.90
CA PHE A 82 -3.52 3.24 -0.92
C PHE A 82 -3.55 2.59 0.47
N ALA A 83 -3.14 3.30 1.51
CA ALA A 83 -3.17 2.79 2.88
C ALA A 83 -4.60 2.41 3.33
N ALA A 84 -5.60 3.23 3.00
CA ALA A 84 -7.00 2.95 3.29
C ALA A 84 -7.48 1.68 2.58
N GLN A 85 -7.10 1.48 1.33
CA GLN A 85 -7.43 0.27 0.57
C GLN A 85 -6.84 -0.98 1.22
N VAL A 86 -5.58 -0.93 1.66
CA VAL A 86 -4.95 -2.04 2.38
C VAL A 86 -5.70 -2.35 3.68
N CYS A 87 -6.03 -1.33 4.47
CA CYS A 87 -6.78 -1.51 5.72
C CYS A 87 -8.14 -2.17 5.47
N GLU A 88 -8.86 -1.74 4.44
CA GLU A 88 -10.16 -2.29 4.07
C GLU A 88 -10.06 -3.75 3.64
N LEU A 89 -9.08 -4.08 2.80
CA LEU A 89 -8.89 -5.45 2.32
C LEU A 89 -8.43 -6.40 3.44
N VAL A 90 -7.63 -5.92 4.38
CA VAL A 90 -7.22 -6.69 5.56
C VAL A 90 -8.42 -7.01 6.44
N ASP A 91 -9.35 -6.08 6.62
CA ASP A 91 -10.57 -6.30 7.41
C ASP A 91 -11.47 -7.38 6.80
N GLN A 92 -11.41 -7.55 5.50
CA GLN A 92 -12.18 -8.56 4.78
C GLN A 92 -11.47 -9.90 4.64
N ALA A 93 -10.21 -10.01 5.07
CA ALA A 93 -9.47 -11.26 5.03
C ALA A 93 -10.10 -12.30 5.98
N GLN A 94 -10.36 -13.49 5.46
CA GLN A 94 -11.12 -14.53 6.17
C GLN A 94 -10.28 -15.31 7.20
N ASN A 95 -8.96 -15.24 7.13
CA ASN A 95 -8.05 -15.94 8.04
C ASN A 95 -6.76 -15.17 8.28
N ASP A 96 -6.11 -15.45 9.42
CA ASP A 96 -4.89 -14.75 9.83
C ASP A 96 -3.68 -15.09 8.93
N ALA A 97 -3.57 -16.31 8.44
CA ALA A 97 -2.47 -16.70 7.56
C ALA A 97 -2.49 -15.92 6.24
N GLY A 98 -3.67 -15.79 5.61
CA GLY A 98 -3.84 -14.97 4.41
C GLY A 98 -3.58 -13.49 4.67
N ARG A 99 -4.06 -12.98 5.81
CA ARG A 99 -3.80 -11.60 6.24
C ARG A 99 -2.32 -11.33 6.39
N GLN A 100 -1.57 -12.18 7.07
CA GLN A 100 -0.14 -12.02 7.28
C GLN A 100 0.65 -12.15 5.97
N ALA A 101 0.28 -13.08 5.09
CA ALA A 101 0.89 -13.22 3.77
C ALA A 101 0.71 -11.96 2.92
N TYR A 102 -0.50 -11.40 2.90
CA TYR A 102 -0.82 -10.16 2.19
C TYR A 102 -0.03 -8.97 2.75
N LEU A 103 0.01 -8.80 4.07
CA LEU A 103 0.78 -7.73 4.71
C LEU A 103 2.29 -7.88 4.48
N GLY A 104 2.81 -9.10 4.44
CA GLY A 104 4.19 -9.38 4.07
C GLY A 104 4.51 -8.93 2.64
N ARG A 105 3.60 -9.19 1.72
CA ARG A 105 3.69 -8.73 0.33
C ARG A 105 3.68 -7.20 0.23
N ILE A 106 2.81 -6.53 0.99
CA ILE A 106 2.78 -5.06 1.08
C ILE A 106 4.11 -4.50 1.59
N ARG A 107 4.68 -5.07 2.66
CA ARG A 107 6.00 -4.64 3.16
C ARG A 107 7.08 -4.75 2.10
N GLY A 108 7.14 -5.86 1.39
CA GLY A 108 8.12 -6.10 0.33
C GLY A 108 7.98 -5.15 -0.86
N ALA A 109 6.78 -4.70 -1.15
CA ALA A 109 6.49 -3.81 -2.26
C ALA A 109 7.19 -2.44 -2.15
N PHE A 110 7.50 -1.98 -0.95
CA PHE A 110 8.25 -0.72 -0.76
C PHE A 110 9.70 -0.79 -1.24
N THR A 111 10.24 -1.98 -1.43
CA THR A 111 11.58 -2.19 -2.01
C THR A 111 11.55 -2.67 -3.46
N ASN A 112 10.36 -2.89 -4.01
CA ASN A 112 10.16 -3.40 -5.36
C ASN A 112 9.06 -2.62 -6.09
N PRO A 113 9.41 -1.64 -6.96
CA PRO A 113 8.43 -0.83 -7.69
C PRO A 113 7.49 -1.63 -8.59
N ASN A 114 7.95 -2.74 -9.16
CA ASN A 114 7.11 -3.61 -9.99
C ASN A 114 6.03 -4.30 -9.16
N GLU A 115 6.38 -4.78 -7.97
CA GLU A 115 5.42 -5.38 -7.05
C GLU A 115 4.41 -4.36 -6.54
N MET A 116 4.85 -3.16 -6.20
CA MET A 116 3.96 -2.06 -5.80
C MET A 116 2.97 -1.72 -6.92
N ARG A 117 3.41 -1.71 -8.17
CA ARG A 117 2.57 -1.47 -9.33
C ARG A 117 1.52 -2.58 -9.50
N ALA A 118 1.92 -3.84 -9.36
CA ALA A 118 1.02 -4.99 -9.44
C ALA A 118 -0.06 -4.92 -8.35
N ILE A 119 0.32 -4.67 -7.11
CA ILE A 119 -0.62 -4.53 -5.99
C ILE A 119 -1.61 -3.39 -6.23
N ARG A 120 -1.14 -2.24 -6.69
CA ARG A 120 -2.03 -1.11 -6.98
C ARG A 120 -3.04 -1.43 -8.08
N PHE A 121 -2.64 -2.17 -9.10
CA PHE A 121 -3.54 -2.63 -10.14
C PHE A 121 -4.58 -3.62 -9.58
N GLU A 122 -4.17 -4.55 -8.75
CA GLU A 122 -5.07 -5.49 -8.07
C GLU A 122 -6.08 -4.75 -7.18
N HIS A 123 -5.64 -3.73 -6.43
CA HIS A 123 -6.53 -2.90 -5.62
C HIS A 123 -7.56 -2.17 -6.48
N LEU A 124 -7.14 -1.59 -7.59
CA LEU A 124 -8.06 -0.91 -8.51
C LEU A 124 -9.13 -1.86 -9.05
N THR A 125 -8.73 -3.05 -9.45
CA THR A 125 -9.62 -4.11 -9.93
C THR A 125 -10.57 -4.55 -8.84
N ALA A 126 -10.06 -4.81 -7.63
CA ALA A 126 -10.86 -5.20 -6.48
C ALA A 126 -11.91 -4.14 -6.14
N MET A 127 -11.53 -2.87 -6.10
CA MET A 127 -12.45 -1.76 -5.81
C MET A 127 -13.57 -1.66 -6.84
N ASN A 128 -13.24 -1.82 -8.11
CA ASN A 128 -14.24 -1.80 -9.18
C ASN A 128 -15.24 -2.96 -9.07
N LEU A 129 -14.74 -4.16 -8.75
CA LEU A 129 -15.61 -5.33 -8.56
C LEU A 129 -16.51 -5.17 -7.31
N PHE A 130 -15.99 -4.63 -6.23
CA PHE A 130 -16.80 -4.33 -5.04
C PHE A 130 -17.92 -3.34 -5.33
N ARG A 131 -17.65 -2.29 -6.10
CA ARG A 131 -18.68 -1.32 -6.52
C ARG A 131 -19.79 -1.98 -7.34
N GLN A 132 -19.49 -3.07 -8.01
CA GLN A 132 -20.45 -3.87 -8.78
C GLN A 132 -21.13 -4.95 -7.92
N GLY A 133 -20.87 -4.99 -6.61
CA GLY A 133 -21.44 -5.96 -5.68
C GLY A 133 -20.80 -7.35 -5.70
N ALA A 134 -19.63 -7.50 -6.34
CA ALA A 134 -18.91 -8.77 -6.37
C ALA A 134 -18.26 -9.08 -5.01
N HIS A 135 -18.27 -10.36 -4.63
CA HIS A 135 -17.45 -10.85 -3.52
C HIS A 135 -16.03 -11.14 -4.02
N ILE A 136 -15.03 -10.66 -3.29
CA ILE A 136 -13.64 -10.80 -3.67
C ILE A 136 -12.91 -11.66 -2.66
N GLU A 137 -12.23 -12.68 -3.15
CA GLU A 137 -11.28 -13.49 -2.39
C GLU A 137 -9.87 -13.26 -2.92
N TRP A 138 -8.95 -12.95 -2.02
CA TRP A 138 -7.55 -12.84 -2.38
C TRP A 138 -6.89 -14.22 -2.43
N PRO A 139 -5.98 -14.49 -3.40
CA PRO A 139 -5.28 -15.76 -3.47
C PRO A 139 -4.54 -16.10 -2.18
N GLU A 140 -3.99 -15.11 -1.51
CA GLU A 140 -3.27 -15.24 -0.24
C GLU A 140 -4.17 -15.68 0.92
N THR A 141 -5.49 -15.52 0.80
CA THR A 141 -6.45 -15.94 1.83
C THR A 141 -6.90 -17.39 1.66
N LYS A 142 -6.61 -18.01 0.53
CA LYS A 142 -6.94 -19.42 0.29
C LYS A 142 -5.84 -20.30 0.88
N LYS A 143 -6.20 -21.28 1.73
CA LYS A 143 -5.30 -22.39 2.03
C LYS A 143 -4.96 -23.07 0.71
N ALA A 144 -3.68 -23.27 0.45
CA ALA A 144 -3.27 -24.17 -0.62
C ALA A 144 -4.06 -25.48 -0.44
N PRO A 145 -4.73 -26.01 -1.48
CA PRO A 145 -5.38 -27.30 -1.37
C PRO A 145 -4.32 -28.32 -0.93
N THR A 146 -4.51 -28.91 0.22
CA THR A 146 -3.73 -30.06 0.67
C THR A 146 -4.14 -31.26 -0.17
N ASP A 147 -3.86 -31.20 -1.45
CA ASP A 147 -4.06 -32.33 -2.35
C ASP A 147 -2.78 -33.15 -2.41
N SER A 148 -2.62 -33.97 -1.38
CA SER A 148 -1.67 -35.11 -1.39
C SER A 148 -2.22 -36.32 -2.18
N THR A 149 -3.20 -36.14 -3.06
CA THR A 149 -3.88 -37.24 -3.76
C THR A 149 -3.68 -37.28 -5.27
N PHE A 150 -2.69 -36.58 -5.83
CA PHE A 150 -2.53 -36.52 -7.30
C PHE A 150 -1.46 -37.46 -7.89
N TRP A 151 -0.95 -38.47 -7.15
CA TRP A 151 -0.10 -39.52 -7.72
C TRP A 151 -0.47 -40.88 -7.15
N ARG A 152 -1.46 -41.49 -7.76
CA ARG A 152 -1.61 -42.97 -7.83
C ARG A 152 -1.91 -43.38 -9.24
#